data_a312ab1d5f3a04cdaa48672960600aea
#
_entry.id   a312ab1d5f3a04cdaa48672960600aea
#
_cell.length_a   1.000
_cell.length_b   1.000
_cell.length_c   1.000
_cell.angle_alpha   90.00
_cell.angle_beta   90.00
_cell.angle_gamma   90.00
#
_symmetry.space_group_name_H-M   'P 1'
#
loop_
_entity.id
_entity.type
_entity.pdbx_description
1 polymer ?
#
loop_
_entity_poly.entity_id
_entity_poly.type
_entity_poly.pdbx_seq_one_letter_code
_entity_poly.pdbx_strand_id
1 'polypeptide(L)'
;MKTFLPLTSSDMTFYIACDLNDISWFDQIDFHPEDGIVFFASGVFYYFKKTDVEKLFTAMAEHFTGGKLVFDATKKKGLKSMLKTWLKGFEMKDINVYFSVDDVHTLKEWSGHISSAVSNPYLTGYRPLDKRYGFITNIVFRYLDRSKMCQIIELEFD
;
A
#
# COMPACT_ATOMS: atom_id res chain seq x y z
N MET A 1 19.08 -15.49 -14.54
CA MET A 1 17.63 -15.62 -14.30
C MET A 1 17.45 -16.72 -13.24
N LYS A 2 17.19 -16.36 -11.98
CA LYS A 2 16.96 -17.36 -10.92
C LYS A 2 15.47 -17.69 -10.95
N THR A 3 15.16 -18.89 -11.40
CA THR A 3 13.80 -19.44 -11.34
C THR A 3 13.44 -19.66 -9.87
N PHE A 4 12.54 -18.84 -9.36
CA PHE A 4 11.95 -19.07 -8.06
C PHE A 4 10.93 -20.19 -8.18
N LEU A 5 11.11 -21.23 -7.36
CA LEU A 5 10.23 -22.35 -6.96
C LEU A 5 9.00 -22.62 -7.84
N PRO A 6 8.78 -23.86 -8.26
CA PRO A 6 7.49 -24.28 -8.76
C PRO A 6 6.52 -24.23 -7.56
N LEU A 7 5.79 -23.14 -7.45
CA LEU A 7 4.64 -23.09 -6.59
C LEU A 7 3.61 -24.02 -7.21
N THR A 8 3.18 -25.02 -6.45
CA THR A 8 2.02 -25.82 -6.82
C THR A 8 0.87 -24.85 -7.05
N SER A 9 0.57 -24.58 -8.31
CA SER A 9 -0.57 -23.79 -8.70
C SER A 9 -1.83 -24.51 -8.21
N SER A 10 -2.50 -23.97 -7.22
CA SER A 10 -3.94 -24.06 -7.26
C SER A 10 -4.35 -23.33 -8.54
N ASP A 11 -5.28 -23.86 -9.32
CA ASP A 11 -5.67 -23.35 -10.66
C ASP A 11 -6.15 -21.87 -10.70
N MET A 12 -5.94 -21.12 -9.63
CA MET A 12 -6.39 -19.77 -9.35
C MET A 12 -5.29 -18.76 -8.96
N THR A 13 -4.02 -19.15 -8.98
CA THR A 13 -2.91 -18.26 -8.60
C THR A 13 -1.90 -18.14 -9.73
N PHE A 14 -1.68 -16.91 -10.19
CA PHE A 14 -0.72 -16.59 -11.24
C PHE A 14 0.40 -15.71 -10.68
N TYR A 15 1.62 -15.87 -11.21
CA TYR A 15 2.79 -15.10 -10.83
C TYR A 15 3.30 -14.32 -12.03
N ILE A 16 3.31 -13.00 -11.91
CA ILE A 16 3.82 -12.08 -12.92
C ILE A 16 5.12 -11.47 -12.36
N ALA A 17 6.24 -11.74 -13.02
CA ALA A 17 7.51 -11.08 -12.72
C ALA A 17 7.56 -9.75 -13.48
N CYS A 18 7.48 -8.63 -12.76
CA CYS A 18 7.45 -7.30 -13.38
C CYS A 18 8.26 -6.27 -12.59
N ASP A 19 8.61 -5.18 -13.25
CA ASP A 19 8.99 -3.91 -12.60
C ASP A 19 7.72 -3.06 -12.48
N LEU A 20 7.39 -2.60 -11.29
CA LEU A 20 6.21 -1.77 -11.06
C LEU A 20 6.26 -0.41 -11.78
N ASN A 21 7.47 0.05 -12.19
CA ASN A 21 7.61 1.26 -12.99
C ASN A 21 7.30 1.04 -14.48
N ASP A 22 7.24 -0.20 -14.94
CA ASP A 22 6.87 -0.57 -16.29
C ASP A 22 5.44 -1.12 -16.29
N ILE A 23 4.49 -0.34 -16.81
CA ILE A 23 3.06 -0.66 -16.80
C ILE A 23 2.68 -1.81 -17.75
N SER A 24 3.63 -2.37 -18.51
CA SER A 24 3.36 -3.49 -19.43
C SER A 24 2.82 -4.75 -18.74
N TRP A 25 2.97 -4.87 -17.41
CA TRP A 25 2.36 -5.96 -16.66
C TRP A 25 0.83 -5.88 -16.60
N PHE A 26 0.22 -4.72 -16.88
CA PHE A 26 -1.24 -4.59 -16.98
C PHE A 26 -1.82 -5.53 -18.03
N ASP A 27 -1.14 -5.64 -19.20
CA ASP A 27 -1.56 -6.50 -20.32
C ASP A 27 -1.51 -8.00 -19.98
N GLN A 28 -0.87 -8.38 -18.87
CA GLN A 28 -0.78 -9.75 -18.41
C GLN A 28 -1.90 -10.12 -17.44
N ILE A 29 -2.74 -9.15 -17.05
CA ILE A 29 -3.90 -9.36 -16.19
C ILE A 29 -5.13 -9.47 -17.08
N ASP A 30 -5.79 -10.62 -17.03
CA ASP A 30 -7.10 -10.82 -17.65
C ASP A 30 -8.17 -10.10 -16.80
N PHE A 31 -8.43 -8.85 -17.16
CA PHE A 31 -9.32 -7.97 -16.43
C PHE A 31 -10.58 -7.66 -17.23
N HIS A 32 -11.72 -7.91 -16.60
CA HIS A 32 -13.02 -7.49 -17.08
C HIS A 32 -13.68 -6.59 -16.02
N PRO A 33 -14.13 -5.38 -16.37
CA PRO A 33 -14.70 -4.43 -15.41
C PRO A 33 -15.87 -5.00 -14.58
N GLU A 34 -16.66 -5.89 -15.16
CA GLU A 34 -17.79 -6.56 -14.49
C GLU A 34 -17.37 -7.51 -13.36
N ASP A 35 -16.17 -8.06 -13.42
CA ASP A 35 -15.64 -8.97 -12.39
C ASP A 35 -15.04 -8.19 -11.21
N GLY A 36 -14.65 -6.93 -11.45
CA GLY A 36 -13.93 -6.09 -10.50
C GLY A 36 -12.49 -6.57 -10.27
N ILE A 37 -11.67 -5.72 -9.70
CA ILE A 37 -10.31 -6.06 -9.31
C ILE A 37 -9.91 -5.35 -8.02
N VAL A 38 -9.18 -6.03 -7.14
CA VAL A 38 -8.60 -5.41 -5.94
C VAL A 38 -7.11 -5.67 -5.93
N PHE A 39 -6.35 -4.59 -5.96
CA PHE A 39 -4.90 -4.62 -5.75
C PHE A 39 -4.58 -4.45 -4.28
N PHE A 40 -3.63 -5.22 -3.80
CA PHE A 40 -3.16 -5.13 -2.43
C PHE A 40 -1.64 -5.00 -2.39
N ALA A 41 -1.14 -3.93 -1.76
CA ALA A 41 0.29 -3.68 -1.62
C ALA A 41 0.64 -3.35 -0.17
N SER A 42 1.42 -4.21 0.48
CA SER A 42 1.86 -4.02 1.86
C SER A 42 3.37 -3.87 1.92
N GLY A 43 3.83 -2.74 2.48
CA GLY A 43 5.25 -2.44 2.62
C GLY A 43 5.98 -2.15 1.30
N VAL A 44 5.26 -1.88 0.21
CA VAL A 44 5.82 -1.78 -1.15
C VAL A 44 6.22 -0.35 -1.50
N PHE A 45 5.28 0.59 -1.42
CA PHE A 45 5.47 1.92 -2.00
C PHE A 45 6.46 2.82 -1.27
N TYR A 46 6.84 2.50 -0.06
CA TYR A 46 7.84 3.26 0.71
C TYR A 46 9.15 3.48 -0.06
N TYR A 47 9.54 2.54 -0.90
CA TYR A 47 10.82 2.53 -1.62
C TYR A 47 10.78 3.28 -2.95
N PHE A 48 9.60 3.72 -3.38
CA PHE A 48 9.40 4.43 -4.63
C PHE A 48 9.39 5.94 -4.43
N LYS A 49 9.83 6.70 -5.42
CA LYS A 49 9.66 8.15 -5.41
C LYS A 49 8.18 8.50 -5.57
N LYS A 50 7.76 9.61 -4.97
CA LYS A 50 6.36 10.07 -5.09
C LYS A 50 5.91 10.17 -6.55
N THR A 51 6.77 10.68 -7.44
CA THR A 51 6.48 10.81 -8.87
C THR A 51 6.24 9.49 -9.58
N ASP A 52 6.91 8.42 -9.15
CA ASP A 52 6.78 7.10 -9.75
C ASP A 52 5.49 6.43 -9.25
N VAL A 53 5.17 6.59 -7.97
CA VAL A 53 3.89 6.13 -7.39
C VAL A 53 2.70 6.87 -8.03
N GLU A 54 2.81 8.18 -8.22
CA GLU A 54 1.78 9.00 -8.87
C GLU A 54 1.49 8.52 -10.29
N LYS A 55 2.54 8.28 -11.09
CA LYS A 55 2.40 7.73 -12.45
C LYS A 55 1.73 6.35 -12.44
N LEU A 56 2.16 5.47 -11.55
CA LEU A 56 1.59 4.13 -11.44
C LEU A 56 0.11 4.20 -11.07
N PHE A 57 -0.26 4.98 -10.04
CA PHE A 57 -1.65 5.07 -9.58
C PHE A 57 -2.56 5.71 -10.64
N THR A 58 -2.06 6.73 -11.36
CA THR A 58 -2.77 7.33 -12.48
C THR A 58 -3.04 6.29 -13.57
N ALA A 59 -2.01 5.56 -13.99
CA ALA A 59 -2.15 4.52 -15.01
C ALA A 59 -3.07 3.37 -14.55
N MET A 60 -2.98 2.96 -13.28
CA MET A 60 -3.89 1.95 -12.73
C MET A 60 -5.35 2.42 -12.73
N ALA A 61 -5.61 3.67 -12.37
CA ALA A 61 -6.95 4.22 -12.33
C ALA A 61 -7.56 4.34 -13.74
N GLU A 62 -6.75 4.69 -14.73
CA GLU A 62 -7.17 4.76 -16.14
C GLU A 62 -7.44 3.37 -16.75
N HIS A 63 -6.66 2.36 -16.36
CA HIS A 63 -6.75 1.03 -16.96
C HIS A 63 -7.77 0.11 -16.28
N PHE A 64 -7.88 0.19 -14.95
CA PHE A 64 -8.68 -0.73 -14.14
C PHE A 64 -9.94 -0.05 -13.56
N THR A 65 -10.79 0.46 -14.45
CA THR A 65 -12.07 1.11 -14.10
C THR A 65 -12.93 0.19 -13.21
N GLY A 66 -13.46 0.71 -12.11
CA GLY A 66 -14.21 -0.06 -11.10
C GLY A 66 -13.31 -0.82 -10.12
N GLY A 67 -11.99 -0.77 -10.31
CA GLY A 67 -11.00 -1.42 -9.45
C GLY A 67 -10.74 -0.67 -8.15
N LYS A 68 -10.04 -1.35 -7.24
CA LYS A 68 -9.59 -0.78 -5.96
C LYS A 68 -8.11 -1.07 -5.72
N LEU A 69 -7.44 -0.12 -5.08
CA LEU A 69 -6.08 -0.31 -4.57
C LEU A 69 -6.05 -0.09 -3.07
N VAL A 70 -5.59 -1.10 -2.33
CA VAL A 70 -5.40 -1.04 -0.88
C VAL A 70 -3.91 -1.14 -0.57
N PHE A 71 -3.38 -0.17 0.15
CA PHE A 71 -1.96 -0.15 0.51
C PHE A 71 -1.72 0.54 1.85
N ASP A 72 -0.56 0.25 2.45
CA ASP A 72 -0.14 0.91 3.67
C ASP A 72 0.79 2.10 3.38
N ALA A 73 0.62 3.16 4.15
CA ALA A 73 1.47 4.34 4.09
C ALA A 73 1.67 4.96 5.47
N THR A 74 2.72 5.77 5.60
CA THR A 74 2.95 6.58 6.79
C THR A 74 2.90 8.07 6.44
N LYS A 75 2.64 8.90 7.44
CA LYS A 75 2.92 10.34 7.32
C LYS A 75 4.42 10.58 7.29
N LYS A 76 4.86 11.71 6.74
CA LYS A 76 6.28 12.11 6.68
C LYS A 76 6.96 12.09 8.06
N LYS A 77 6.25 12.48 9.12
CA LYS A 77 6.75 12.38 10.51
C LYS A 77 6.92 10.91 10.94
N GLY A 78 5.96 10.05 10.61
CA GLY A 78 6.01 8.61 10.87
C GLY A 78 7.16 7.93 10.14
N LEU A 79 7.37 8.29 8.88
CA LEU A 79 8.48 7.80 8.07
C LEU A 79 9.84 8.10 8.72
N LYS A 80 10.04 9.35 9.15
CA LYS A 80 11.27 9.74 9.87
C LYS A 80 11.49 8.98 11.17
N SER A 81 10.40 8.70 11.93
CA SER A 81 10.46 7.93 13.16
C SER A 81 10.79 6.45 12.89
N MET A 82 10.15 5.88 11.88
CA MET A 82 10.38 4.50 11.43
C MET A 82 11.84 4.29 11.01
N LEU A 83 12.38 5.17 10.18
CA LEU A 83 13.78 5.16 9.76
C LEU A 83 14.74 5.24 10.96
N LYS A 84 14.45 6.11 11.93
CA LYS A 84 15.29 6.28 13.12
C LYS A 84 15.28 5.06 14.05
N THR A 85 14.15 4.33 14.09
CA THR A 85 13.97 3.19 15.02
C THR A 85 14.40 1.86 14.38
N TRP A 86 14.04 1.63 13.13
CA TRP A 86 14.30 0.38 12.43
C TRP A 86 15.72 0.31 11.88
N LEU A 87 16.26 1.41 11.30
CA LEU A 87 17.62 1.41 10.78
C LEU A 87 18.69 1.35 11.87
N LYS A 88 18.37 1.72 13.11
CA LYS A 88 19.29 1.51 14.24
C LYS A 88 19.44 0.04 14.65
N GLY A 89 18.42 -0.79 14.36
CA GLY A 89 18.41 -2.22 14.70
C GLY A 89 18.96 -3.13 13.61
N PHE A 90 19.03 -2.64 12.39
CA PHE A 90 19.57 -3.37 11.24
C PHE A 90 20.70 -2.53 10.64
N GLU A 91 21.86 -3.12 10.38
CA GLU A 91 23.00 -2.44 9.72
C GLU A 91 22.73 -2.02 8.26
N MET A 92 21.47 -1.73 7.93
CA MET A 92 21.03 -1.35 6.59
C MET A 92 21.21 0.15 6.39
N LYS A 93 22.44 0.58 6.04
CA LYS A 93 22.79 1.98 5.83
C LYS A 93 22.27 2.58 4.52
N ASP A 94 21.79 1.75 3.58
CA ASP A 94 21.49 2.17 2.20
C ASP A 94 20.00 2.10 1.81
N ILE A 95 19.07 1.90 2.75
CA ILE A 95 17.64 1.92 2.43
C ILE A 95 17.12 3.35 2.47
N ASN A 96 16.81 3.87 1.29
CA ASN A 96 16.10 5.12 1.15
C ASN A 96 14.58 4.85 1.10
N VAL A 97 13.81 5.58 1.90
CA VAL A 97 12.35 5.56 1.88
C VAL A 97 11.88 6.95 1.48
N TYR A 98 11.06 7.01 0.46
CA TYR A 98 10.72 8.27 -0.20
C TYR A 98 9.23 8.61 -0.08
N PHE A 99 8.37 7.58 -0.18
CA PHE A 99 6.93 7.78 -0.26
C PHE A 99 6.28 7.89 1.11
N SER A 100 5.46 8.90 1.28
CA SER A 100 4.63 9.13 2.46
C SER A 100 3.37 9.89 2.07
N VAL A 101 2.27 9.70 2.83
CA VAL A 101 0.99 10.37 2.59
C VAL A 101 0.59 11.11 3.85
N ASP A 102 0.69 12.44 3.82
CA ASP A 102 0.28 13.29 4.93
C ASP A 102 -1.24 13.57 4.89
N ASP A 103 -1.79 13.78 3.70
CA ASP A 103 -3.22 13.95 3.44
C ASP A 103 -3.65 13.01 2.31
N VAL A 104 -4.58 12.09 2.63
CA VAL A 104 -5.09 11.10 1.69
C VAL A 104 -5.89 11.75 0.54
N HIS A 105 -6.53 12.88 0.79
CA HIS A 105 -7.35 13.55 -0.22
C HIS A 105 -6.53 14.06 -1.40
N THR A 106 -5.24 14.35 -1.20
CA THR A 106 -4.34 14.77 -2.28
C THR A 106 -4.13 13.68 -3.34
N LEU A 107 -4.39 12.41 -3.01
CA LEU A 107 -4.27 11.31 -3.96
C LEU A 107 -5.35 11.37 -5.05
N LYS A 108 -6.50 11.95 -4.75
CA LYS A 108 -7.57 12.18 -5.75
C LYS A 108 -7.19 13.21 -6.82
N GLU A 109 -6.25 14.10 -6.50
CA GLU A 109 -5.78 15.13 -7.42
C GLU A 109 -4.85 14.55 -8.50
N TRP A 110 -4.36 13.31 -8.32
CA TRP A 110 -3.42 12.67 -9.25
C TRP A 110 -4.07 12.19 -10.54
N SER A 111 -5.36 11.83 -10.48
CA SER A 111 -6.13 11.42 -11.66
C SER A 111 -7.61 11.70 -11.47
N GLY A 112 -8.29 12.14 -12.54
CA GLY A 112 -9.75 12.25 -12.56
C GLY A 112 -10.47 10.91 -12.37
N HIS A 113 -9.76 9.80 -12.61
CA HIS A 113 -10.26 8.43 -12.45
C HIS A 113 -10.09 7.85 -11.03
N ILE A 114 -9.57 8.62 -10.07
CA ILE A 114 -9.58 8.23 -8.66
C ILE A 114 -10.81 8.86 -7.99
N SER A 115 -11.89 8.10 -7.93
CA SER A 115 -13.18 8.57 -7.38
C SER A 115 -13.16 8.70 -5.86
N SER A 116 -12.45 7.83 -5.17
CA SER A 116 -12.38 7.79 -3.71
C SER A 116 -10.96 7.57 -3.21
N ALA A 117 -10.63 8.22 -2.09
CA ALA A 117 -9.39 8.00 -1.36
C ALA A 117 -9.67 8.06 0.16
N VAL A 118 -9.61 6.92 0.82
CA VAL A 118 -9.99 6.76 2.23
C VAL A 118 -8.81 6.27 3.05
N SER A 119 -8.62 6.87 4.22
CA SER A 119 -7.61 6.46 5.20
C SER A 119 -8.26 5.69 6.34
N ASN A 120 -7.88 4.44 6.51
CA ASN A 120 -8.33 3.53 7.53
C ASN A 120 -7.28 3.35 8.64
N PRO A 121 -7.69 2.96 9.87
CA PRO A 121 -6.76 2.60 10.94
C PRO A 121 -5.81 1.47 10.51
N TYR A 122 -4.58 1.49 11.02
CA TYR A 122 -3.60 0.44 10.72
C TYR A 122 -3.64 -0.73 11.72
N LEU A 123 -3.86 -0.44 13.00
CA LEU A 123 -3.73 -1.41 14.11
C LEU A 123 -5.07 -1.85 14.69
N THR A 124 -6.10 -1.02 14.63
CA THR A 124 -7.38 -1.24 15.33
C THR A 124 -8.58 -1.08 14.40
N GLY A 125 -9.74 -1.56 14.82
CA GLY A 125 -11.00 -1.34 14.10
C GLY A 125 -11.48 -2.52 13.27
N TYR A 126 -10.62 -3.51 12.98
CA TYR A 126 -10.98 -4.67 12.13
C TYR A 126 -11.45 -5.87 12.95
N ARG A 127 -10.83 -6.10 14.11
CA ARG A 127 -11.17 -7.16 15.05
C ARG A 127 -11.00 -6.65 16.47
N PRO A 128 -11.69 -7.24 17.47
CA PRO A 128 -11.37 -7.00 18.87
C PRO A 128 -9.88 -7.30 19.11
N LEU A 129 -9.19 -6.40 19.81
CA LEU A 129 -7.80 -6.62 20.18
C LEU A 129 -7.70 -7.84 21.09
N ASP A 130 -6.68 -8.67 20.89
CA ASP A 130 -6.44 -9.86 21.67
C ASP A 130 -6.30 -9.49 23.16
N LYS A 131 -6.96 -10.25 24.02
CA LYS A 131 -6.94 -10.03 25.49
C LYS A 131 -5.51 -10.09 26.09
N ARG A 132 -4.56 -10.70 25.37
CA ARG A 132 -3.13 -10.72 25.72
C ARG A 132 -2.50 -9.33 25.69
N TYR A 133 -3.03 -8.42 24.87
CA TYR A 133 -2.61 -7.02 24.90
C TYR A 133 -3.19 -6.34 26.13
N GLY A 134 -2.34 -5.89 27.06
CA GLY A 134 -2.75 -5.17 28.25
C GLY A 134 -3.43 -3.82 27.91
N PHE A 135 -4.10 -3.24 28.89
CA PHE A 135 -4.83 -1.97 28.76
C PHE A 135 -3.97 -0.83 28.17
N ILE A 136 -2.71 -0.73 28.59
CA ILE A 136 -1.76 0.29 28.11
C ILE A 136 -1.49 0.13 26.63
N THR A 137 -1.26 -1.10 26.15
CA THR A 137 -1.02 -1.38 24.73
C THR A 137 -2.23 -0.99 23.87
N ASN A 138 -3.44 -1.24 24.36
CA ASN A 138 -4.66 -0.82 23.69
C ASN A 138 -4.76 0.70 23.54
N ILE A 139 -4.38 1.46 24.56
CA ILE A 139 -4.35 2.93 24.51
C ILE A 139 -3.31 3.38 23.47
N VAL A 140 -2.12 2.80 23.48
CA VAL A 140 -1.04 3.14 22.54
C VAL A 140 -1.47 2.86 21.11
N PHE A 141 -2.09 1.71 20.81
CA PHE A 141 -2.56 1.39 19.46
C PHE A 141 -3.62 2.37 18.97
N ARG A 142 -4.59 2.71 19.80
CA ARG A 142 -5.61 3.72 19.44
C ARG A 142 -5.01 5.11 19.23
N TYR A 143 -4.00 5.47 19.99
CA TYR A 143 -3.30 6.73 19.81
C TYR A 143 -2.52 6.76 18.49
N LEU A 144 -1.81 5.68 18.16
CA LEU A 144 -1.07 5.55 16.91
C LEU A 144 -2.00 5.66 15.69
N ASP A 145 -3.13 4.94 15.71
CA ASP A 145 -4.13 5.03 14.65
C ASP A 145 -4.74 6.43 14.53
N ARG A 146 -5.09 7.05 15.67
CA ARG A 146 -5.64 8.41 15.67
C ARG A 146 -4.65 9.45 15.15
N SER A 147 -3.35 9.24 15.38
CA SER A 147 -2.30 10.11 14.85
C SER A 147 -2.08 9.94 13.35
N LYS A 148 -2.63 8.84 12.75
CA LYS A 148 -2.41 8.42 11.37
C LYS A 148 -0.92 8.32 11.02
N MET A 149 -0.08 7.96 11.98
CA MET A 149 1.35 7.75 11.72
C MET A 149 1.57 6.61 10.74
N CYS A 150 0.80 5.52 10.91
CA CYS A 150 0.62 4.46 9.92
C CYS A 150 -0.87 4.39 9.58
N GLN A 151 -1.20 4.12 8.32
CA GLN A 151 -2.57 4.06 7.83
C GLN A 151 -2.68 3.07 6.69
N ILE A 152 -3.86 2.48 6.55
CA ILE A 152 -4.22 1.72 5.36
C ILE A 152 -5.04 2.66 4.48
N ILE A 153 -4.61 2.82 3.25
CA ILE A 153 -5.27 3.68 2.28
C ILE A 153 -5.98 2.79 1.26
N GLU A 154 -7.22 3.14 0.98
CA GLU A 154 -8.03 2.54 -0.07
C GLU A 154 -8.32 3.61 -1.12
N LEU A 155 -8.00 3.30 -2.38
CA LEU A 155 -8.39 4.07 -3.54
C LEU A 155 -9.43 3.29 -4.34
N GLU A 156 -10.42 3.99 -4.88
CA GLU A 156 -11.39 3.45 -5.83
C GLU A 156 -11.21 4.15 -7.17
N PHE A 157 -11.29 3.38 -8.24
CA PHE A 157 -11.14 3.82 -9.62
C PHE A 157 -12.50 3.85 -10.35
N ASP A 158 -12.74 4.86 -11.18
CA ASP A 158 -13.95 5.01 -12.00
C ASP A 158 -13.66 5.46 -13.43
#